data_a044d7464cf9b5fd5463a4ad3dad15d0
#
_entry.id   a044d7464cf9b5fd5463a4ad3dad15d0
#
_cell.length_a   1.000
_cell.length_b   1.000
_cell.length_c   1.000
_cell.angle_alpha   90.00
_cell.angle_beta   90.00
_cell.angle_gamma   90.00
#
_symmetry.space_group_name_H-M   'P 1'
#
loop_
_entity.id
_entity.type
_entity.pdbx_description
1 polymer ?
#
loop_
_entity_poly.entity_id
_entity_poly.type
_entity_poly.pdbx_seq_one_letter_code
_entity_poly.pdbx_strand_id
1 'polypeptide(L)'
;LKLSRKTGKYKVVATQEAFHGRTMGALSLTGQPAKRNPFKPLIKGIKHVPFGDSAAMKRAITKKTAMVIVEPIMGEAGVIVPPADYLKNLRQFCDENGALLVFDCVQTGMGRTGDWFGYEYSGIKPDVITLAKGLGGGLPLGAMIALGSASHLFSAGDHGSTFGGNPVATAAALAVISSIEKEKILSHVDEVGEYLLTELALIPGVTEVRGAGLLIGLTLEKPVAKVLTKKCQELGALINAPGESIIRIAPALNVSLKQAQKFVAIFEEALQEVSHV
;
A
#
# COMPACT_ATOMS: atom_id res chain seq x y z
N LEU A 1 -7.29 -5.05 -20.78
CA LEU A 1 -7.52 -5.18 -22.23
C LEU A 1 -8.12 -6.53 -22.63
N LYS A 2 -7.58 -7.65 -22.13
CA LYS A 2 -8.14 -8.99 -22.45
C LYS A 2 -9.58 -9.13 -21.97
N LEU A 3 -9.88 -8.75 -20.73
CA LEU A 3 -11.24 -8.72 -20.21
C LEU A 3 -12.15 -7.81 -21.05
N SER A 4 -11.63 -6.63 -21.41
CA SER A 4 -12.37 -5.66 -22.26
C SER A 4 -12.75 -6.26 -23.62
N ARG A 5 -11.81 -6.92 -24.29
CA ARG A 5 -12.10 -7.58 -25.58
C ARG A 5 -13.10 -8.72 -25.43
N LYS A 6 -13.05 -9.48 -24.34
CA LYS A 6 -13.93 -10.62 -24.09
C LYS A 6 -15.34 -10.21 -23.68
N THR A 7 -15.50 -9.09 -22.97
CA THR A 7 -16.75 -8.71 -22.31
C THR A 7 -17.31 -7.35 -22.76
N GLY A 8 -16.55 -6.55 -23.52
CA GLY A 8 -16.90 -5.17 -23.86
C GLY A 8 -16.75 -4.16 -22.71
N LYS A 9 -16.34 -4.61 -21.53
CA LYS A 9 -16.10 -3.73 -20.37
C LYS A 9 -14.76 -3.05 -20.51
N TYR A 10 -14.70 -1.73 -20.36
CA TYR A 10 -13.48 -0.96 -20.62
C TYR A 10 -13.16 0.08 -19.55
N LYS A 11 -14.10 0.38 -18.65
CA LYS A 11 -13.86 1.35 -17.58
C LYS A 11 -13.05 0.73 -16.47
N VAL A 12 -12.16 1.54 -15.87
CA VAL A 12 -11.40 1.20 -14.67
C VAL A 12 -11.72 2.23 -13.60
N VAL A 13 -11.90 1.78 -12.37
CA VAL A 13 -12.05 2.66 -11.21
C VAL A 13 -10.83 2.50 -10.32
N ALA A 14 -10.21 3.62 -9.96
CA ALA A 14 -9.09 3.71 -9.02
C ALA A 14 -9.40 4.78 -7.97
N THR A 15 -8.54 4.98 -6.98
CA THR A 15 -8.76 5.98 -5.95
C THR A 15 -7.90 7.23 -6.17
N GLN A 16 -8.44 8.37 -5.74
CA GLN A 16 -7.67 9.59 -5.59
C GLN A 16 -6.54 9.35 -4.58
N GLU A 17 -5.44 10.07 -4.74
CA GLU A 17 -4.20 9.99 -3.94
C GLU A 17 -3.50 8.61 -3.95
N ALA A 18 -4.07 7.57 -4.59
CA ALA A 18 -3.41 6.28 -4.74
C ALA A 18 -2.12 6.35 -5.54
N PHE A 19 -1.22 5.42 -5.28
CA PHE A 19 0.02 5.26 -6.04
C PHE A 19 0.19 3.81 -6.52
N HIS A 20 0.07 3.60 -7.84
CA HIS A 20 0.16 2.27 -8.46
C HIS A 20 1.41 2.07 -9.31
N GLY A 21 2.29 3.07 -9.41
CA GLY A 21 3.55 2.99 -10.13
C GLY A 21 3.77 4.09 -11.17
N ARG A 22 4.86 3.94 -11.95
CA ARG A 22 5.36 4.96 -12.88
C ARG A 22 5.33 4.54 -14.35
N THR A 23 5.07 3.25 -14.66
CA THR A 23 4.87 2.82 -16.05
C THR A 23 3.55 3.37 -16.58
N MET A 24 3.38 3.49 -17.90
CA MET A 24 2.23 4.16 -18.53
C MET A 24 0.88 3.64 -17.97
N GLY A 25 0.71 2.33 -17.84
CA GLY A 25 -0.51 1.73 -17.28
C GLY A 25 -0.70 2.08 -15.81
N ALA A 26 0.32 1.83 -14.99
CA ALA A 26 0.30 2.08 -13.56
C ALA A 26 0.17 3.57 -13.22
N LEU A 27 0.87 4.44 -13.99
CA LEU A 27 0.77 5.90 -13.85
C LEU A 27 -0.64 6.40 -14.16
N SER A 28 -1.30 5.81 -15.16
CA SER A 28 -2.70 6.15 -15.51
C SER A 28 -3.67 5.81 -14.37
N LEU A 29 -3.38 4.77 -13.57
CA LEU A 29 -4.16 4.35 -12.41
C LEU A 29 -3.83 5.16 -11.14
N THR A 30 -2.61 5.69 -11.05
CA THR A 30 -2.16 6.51 -9.91
C THR A 30 -3.08 7.73 -9.73
N GLY A 31 -3.58 7.95 -8.50
CA GLY A 31 -4.57 8.98 -8.18
C GLY A 31 -4.02 10.38 -7.93
N GLN A 32 -2.70 10.59 -8.05
CA GLN A 32 -2.00 11.83 -7.72
C GLN A 32 -1.78 12.71 -8.97
N PRO A 33 -2.51 13.82 -9.14
CA PRO A 33 -2.45 14.66 -10.35
C PRO A 33 -1.05 15.19 -10.64
N ALA A 34 -0.31 15.61 -9.63
CA ALA A 34 1.06 16.14 -9.78
C ALA A 34 2.02 15.13 -10.45
N LYS A 35 1.83 13.84 -10.18
CA LYS A 35 2.64 12.77 -10.78
C LYS A 35 2.18 12.40 -12.20
N ARG A 36 0.91 12.60 -12.54
CA ARG A 36 0.31 12.22 -13.84
C ARG A 36 0.36 13.32 -14.91
N ASN A 37 0.10 14.56 -14.49
CA ASN A 37 -0.11 15.66 -15.45
C ASN A 37 1.08 15.89 -16.41
N PRO A 38 2.35 15.78 -15.96
CA PRO A 38 3.50 15.94 -16.86
C PRO A 38 3.60 14.90 -17.99
N PHE A 39 2.88 13.76 -17.85
CA PHE A 39 2.98 12.61 -18.77
C PHE A 39 1.74 12.38 -19.62
N LYS A 40 0.83 13.36 -19.68
CA LYS A 40 -0.34 13.29 -20.56
C LYS A 40 0.07 13.32 -22.05
N PRO A 41 -0.66 12.57 -22.93
CA PRO A 41 -1.92 11.86 -22.68
C PRO A 41 -1.72 10.49 -22.04
N LEU A 42 -2.57 10.16 -21.07
CA LEU A 42 -2.59 8.88 -20.38
C LEU A 42 -3.68 7.95 -20.94
N ILE A 43 -3.72 6.70 -20.46
CA ILE A 43 -4.74 5.72 -20.88
C ILE A 43 -6.13 6.22 -20.48
N LYS A 44 -7.05 6.20 -21.45
CA LYS A 44 -8.45 6.63 -21.27
C LYS A 44 -9.29 5.57 -20.53
N GLY A 45 -10.46 6.01 -20.02
CA GLY A 45 -11.43 5.11 -19.38
C GLY A 45 -11.20 4.87 -17.88
N ILE A 46 -10.26 5.56 -17.26
CA ILE A 46 -9.97 5.47 -15.84
C ILE A 46 -10.69 6.60 -15.10
N LYS A 47 -11.43 6.25 -14.06
CA LYS A 47 -12.10 7.18 -13.14
C LYS A 47 -11.49 7.06 -11.76
N HIS A 48 -11.07 8.18 -11.19
CA HIS A 48 -10.60 8.26 -9.81
C HIS A 48 -11.72 8.78 -8.91
N VAL A 49 -11.92 8.12 -7.77
CA VAL A 49 -12.93 8.46 -6.74
C VAL A 49 -12.25 8.58 -5.38
N PRO A 50 -12.83 9.30 -4.41
CA PRO A 50 -12.25 9.39 -3.08
C PRO A 50 -12.05 8.01 -2.46
N PHE A 51 -10.90 7.77 -1.82
CA PHE A 51 -10.64 6.55 -1.06
C PHE A 51 -11.50 6.51 0.20
N GLY A 52 -12.01 5.34 0.56
CA GLY A 52 -12.90 5.18 1.72
C GLY A 52 -14.37 5.56 1.48
N ASP A 53 -14.70 6.23 0.37
CA ASP A 53 -16.08 6.59 0.03
C ASP A 53 -16.79 5.45 -0.73
N SER A 54 -17.45 4.55 0.02
CA SER A 54 -18.24 3.44 -0.54
C SER A 54 -19.38 3.94 -1.45
N ALA A 55 -19.98 5.08 -1.16
CA ALA A 55 -21.08 5.62 -1.97
C ALA A 55 -20.57 6.12 -3.32
N ALA A 56 -19.42 6.80 -3.36
CA ALA A 56 -18.77 7.20 -4.61
C ALA A 56 -18.33 5.98 -5.43
N MET A 57 -17.78 4.94 -4.79
CA MET A 57 -17.44 3.67 -5.44
C MET A 57 -18.66 3.00 -6.05
N LYS A 58 -19.76 2.87 -5.31
CA LYS A 58 -21.03 2.30 -5.82
C LYS A 58 -21.53 3.02 -7.07
N ARG A 59 -21.47 4.35 -7.09
CA ARG A 59 -21.85 5.16 -8.27
C ARG A 59 -20.87 5.02 -9.44
N ALA A 60 -19.62 4.75 -9.18
CA ALA A 60 -18.57 4.67 -10.21
C ALA A 60 -18.50 3.30 -10.86
N ILE A 61 -18.75 2.22 -10.10
CA ILE A 61 -18.71 0.84 -10.56
C ILE A 61 -20.02 0.52 -11.30
N THR A 62 -19.93 0.17 -12.56
CA THR A 62 -21.08 -0.06 -13.44
C THR A 62 -20.86 -1.34 -14.26
N LYS A 63 -21.89 -1.79 -14.97
CA LYS A 63 -21.79 -2.93 -15.92
C LYS A 63 -20.70 -2.75 -17.00
N LYS A 64 -20.21 -1.52 -17.22
CA LYS A 64 -19.10 -1.22 -18.14
C LYS A 64 -17.73 -1.24 -17.44
N THR A 65 -17.68 -1.45 -16.12
CA THR A 65 -16.43 -1.50 -15.35
C THR A 65 -15.76 -2.85 -15.54
N ALA A 66 -14.53 -2.84 -16.04
CA ALA A 66 -13.70 -4.02 -16.20
C ALA A 66 -13.02 -4.41 -14.88
N MET A 67 -12.48 -3.41 -14.17
CA MET A 67 -11.82 -3.65 -12.89
C MET A 67 -11.88 -2.43 -11.98
N VAL A 68 -11.75 -2.70 -10.70
CA VAL A 68 -11.50 -1.73 -9.63
C VAL A 68 -10.12 -2.05 -9.06
N ILE A 69 -9.28 -1.04 -8.88
CA ILE A 69 -7.97 -1.21 -8.24
C ILE A 69 -7.85 -0.27 -7.04
N VAL A 70 -7.43 -0.82 -5.90
CA VAL A 70 -7.20 -0.05 -4.66
C VAL A 70 -6.02 -0.64 -3.89
N GLU A 71 -5.35 0.21 -3.09
CA GLU A 71 -4.48 -0.23 -2.02
C GLU A 71 -5.36 -0.60 -0.80
N PRO A 72 -5.16 -1.71 -0.09
CA PRO A 72 -5.91 -2.02 1.14
C PRO A 72 -5.75 -0.95 2.22
N ILE A 73 -4.54 -0.41 2.35
CA ILE A 73 -4.18 0.80 3.11
C ILE A 73 -3.33 1.64 2.16
N MET A 74 -3.68 2.90 1.97
CA MET A 74 -2.91 3.77 1.08
C MET A 74 -1.60 4.19 1.74
N GLY A 75 -0.47 3.75 1.18
CA GLY A 75 0.85 4.02 1.76
C GLY A 75 1.39 5.41 1.45
N GLU A 76 1.40 5.82 0.18
CA GLU A 76 2.01 7.08 -0.29
C GLU A 76 1.20 8.34 0.10
N ALA A 77 -0.08 8.18 0.40
CA ALA A 77 -0.95 9.25 0.88
C ALA A 77 -0.80 9.55 2.38
N GLY A 78 0.11 8.87 3.09
CA GLY A 78 0.33 9.06 4.53
C GLY A 78 -0.34 8.00 5.39
N VAL A 79 -0.38 6.76 4.92
CA VAL A 79 -0.96 5.59 5.61
C VAL A 79 -2.44 5.83 5.94
N ILE A 80 -3.26 5.89 4.91
CA ILE A 80 -4.71 6.06 5.08
C ILE A 80 -5.37 4.69 5.19
N VAL A 81 -5.94 4.41 6.36
CA VAL A 81 -6.72 3.20 6.62
C VAL A 81 -8.18 3.46 6.21
N PRO A 82 -8.80 2.58 5.41
CA PRO A 82 -10.19 2.78 5.01
C PRO A 82 -11.17 2.43 6.15
N PRO A 83 -12.44 2.89 6.07
CA PRO A 83 -13.50 2.39 6.96
C PRO A 83 -13.61 0.86 6.92
N ALA A 84 -13.97 0.25 8.05
CA ALA A 84 -13.96 -1.20 8.26
C ALA A 84 -14.70 -2.02 7.17
N ASP A 85 -15.82 -1.49 6.68
CA ASP A 85 -16.64 -2.18 5.67
C ASP A 85 -16.25 -1.86 4.22
N TYR A 86 -15.29 -0.96 4.02
CA TYR A 86 -14.98 -0.45 2.69
C TYR A 86 -14.57 -1.55 1.70
N LEU A 87 -13.63 -2.43 2.08
CA LEU A 87 -13.16 -3.50 1.19
C LEU A 87 -14.26 -4.53 0.91
N LYS A 88 -15.11 -4.84 1.90
CA LYS A 88 -16.27 -5.72 1.73
C LYS A 88 -17.28 -5.12 0.74
N ASN A 89 -17.58 -3.84 0.88
CA ASN A 89 -18.44 -3.11 -0.04
C ASN A 89 -17.89 -3.12 -1.47
N LEU A 90 -16.57 -2.95 -1.65
CA LEU A 90 -15.95 -3.03 -2.97
C LEU A 90 -16.12 -4.41 -3.60
N ARG A 91 -15.93 -5.49 -2.82
CA ARG A 91 -16.15 -6.85 -3.32
C ARG A 91 -17.58 -7.02 -3.79
N GLN A 92 -18.55 -6.65 -2.95
CA GLN A 92 -19.96 -6.72 -3.32
C GLN A 92 -20.27 -5.94 -4.61
N PHE A 93 -19.83 -4.69 -4.72
CA PHE A 93 -20.09 -3.87 -5.92
C PHE A 93 -19.43 -4.44 -7.18
N CYS A 94 -18.23 -5.03 -7.03
CA CYS A 94 -17.57 -5.72 -8.12
C CYS A 94 -18.37 -6.94 -8.58
N ASP A 95 -18.85 -7.77 -7.65
CA ASP A 95 -19.65 -8.98 -7.95
C ASP A 95 -20.96 -8.62 -8.65
N GLU A 96 -21.71 -7.67 -8.10
CA GLU A 96 -22.97 -7.18 -8.69
C GLU A 96 -22.81 -6.69 -10.15
N ASN A 97 -21.63 -6.18 -10.49
CA ASN A 97 -21.34 -5.62 -11.79
C ASN A 97 -20.45 -6.51 -12.66
N GLY A 98 -19.95 -7.64 -12.15
CA GLY A 98 -19.02 -8.52 -12.83
C GLY A 98 -17.71 -7.79 -13.19
N ALA A 99 -17.22 -6.93 -12.32
CA ALA A 99 -15.92 -6.27 -12.41
C ALA A 99 -14.88 -7.04 -11.61
N LEU A 100 -13.62 -7.02 -12.03
CA LEU A 100 -12.53 -7.58 -11.23
C LEU A 100 -12.19 -6.63 -10.07
N LEU A 101 -11.97 -7.18 -8.88
CA LEU A 101 -11.38 -6.48 -7.76
C LEU A 101 -9.89 -6.78 -7.70
N VAL A 102 -9.07 -5.73 -7.79
CA VAL A 102 -7.61 -5.80 -7.74
C VAL A 102 -7.13 -5.11 -6.47
N PHE A 103 -6.38 -5.82 -5.63
CA PHE A 103 -5.67 -5.20 -4.52
C PHE A 103 -4.20 -5.01 -4.87
N ASP A 104 -3.77 -3.76 -4.78
CA ASP A 104 -2.36 -3.40 -4.85
C ASP A 104 -1.73 -3.56 -3.46
N CYS A 105 -1.10 -4.71 -3.25
CA CYS A 105 -0.41 -5.05 -2.01
C CYS A 105 1.10 -4.78 -2.08
N VAL A 106 1.54 -3.91 -2.98
CA VAL A 106 2.96 -3.58 -3.14
C VAL A 106 3.56 -2.96 -1.88
N GLN A 107 2.78 -2.21 -1.10
CA GLN A 107 3.21 -1.70 0.22
C GLN A 107 2.66 -2.50 1.40
N THR A 108 1.49 -3.10 1.26
CA THR A 108 0.77 -3.78 2.35
C THR A 108 0.96 -5.30 2.36
N GLY A 109 1.71 -5.83 1.41
CA GLY A 109 2.00 -7.27 1.32
C GLY A 109 3.31 -7.66 2.01
N MET A 110 3.63 -8.95 1.93
CA MET A 110 4.85 -9.55 2.46
C MET A 110 5.06 -9.32 3.95
N GLY A 111 4.00 -9.43 4.75
CA GLY A 111 4.05 -9.34 6.20
C GLY A 111 4.01 -7.91 6.77
N ARG A 112 3.96 -6.87 5.94
CA ARG A 112 4.07 -5.47 6.38
C ARG A 112 3.00 -5.05 7.40
N THR A 113 1.81 -5.62 7.30
CA THR A 113 0.63 -5.29 8.12
C THR A 113 0.29 -6.35 9.17
N GLY A 114 1.19 -7.32 9.41
CA GLY A 114 0.95 -8.45 10.29
C GLY A 114 0.39 -9.68 9.56
N ASP A 115 -0.26 -9.48 8.45
CA ASP A 115 -0.76 -10.52 7.54
C ASP A 115 0.14 -10.65 6.29
N TRP A 116 0.02 -11.76 5.53
CA TRP A 116 0.69 -11.91 4.24
C TRP A 116 0.32 -10.81 3.26
N PHE A 117 -0.97 -10.44 3.23
CA PHE A 117 -1.51 -9.38 2.37
C PHE A 117 -2.44 -8.46 3.17
N GLY A 118 -2.25 -7.17 3.07
CA GLY A 118 -2.94 -6.18 3.88
C GLY A 118 -4.46 -6.09 3.73
N TYR A 119 -5.09 -6.95 2.97
CA TYR A 119 -6.56 -7.06 2.86
C TYR A 119 -7.15 -8.22 3.70
N GLU A 120 -6.32 -9.12 4.24
CA GLU A 120 -6.78 -10.39 4.85
C GLU A 120 -7.67 -10.16 6.06
N TYR A 121 -7.43 -9.07 6.82
CA TYR A 121 -8.30 -8.66 7.92
C TYR A 121 -9.77 -8.46 7.52
N SER A 122 -10.04 -8.17 6.26
CA SER A 122 -11.40 -7.94 5.76
C SER A 122 -12.18 -9.23 5.50
N GLY A 123 -11.51 -10.40 5.48
CA GLY A 123 -12.11 -11.70 5.21
C GLY A 123 -12.61 -11.89 3.78
N ILE A 124 -12.31 -10.99 2.85
CA ILE A 124 -12.71 -11.10 1.43
C ILE A 124 -11.55 -11.60 0.57
N LYS A 125 -11.87 -12.07 -0.64
CA LYS A 125 -10.89 -12.49 -1.64
C LYS A 125 -10.97 -11.58 -2.88
N PRO A 126 -9.85 -10.98 -3.32
CA PRO A 126 -9.79 -10.27 -4.59
C PRO A 126 -9.72 -11.25 -5.77
N ASP A 127 -9.88 -10.70 -6.97
CA ASP A 127 -9.62 -11.45 -8.21
C ASP A 127 -8.13 -11.37 -8.61
N VAL A 128 -7.45 -10.30 -8.23
CA VAL A 128 -6.02 -10.09 -8.54
C VAL A 128 -5.32 -9.38 -7.38
N ILE A 129 -4.09 -9.78 -7.11
CA ILE A 129 -3.17 -9.15 -6.15
C ILE A 129 -1.90 -8.74 -6.90
N THR A 130 -1.37 -7.56 -6.61
CA THR A 130 -0.04 -7.15 -7.08
C THR A 130 0.93 -7.03 -5.92
N LEU A 131 2.16 -7.50 -6.13
CA LEU A 131 3.25 -7.53 -5.16
C LEU A 131 4.54 -6.97 -5.77
N ALA A 132 5.37 -6.36 -4.96
CA ALA A 132 6.74 -5.95 -5.29
C ALA A 132 7.52 -5.65 -4.00
N LYS A 133 8.44 -4.69 -4.04
CA LYS A 133 9.21 -4.18 -2.88
C LYS A 133 9.79 -5.31 -2.01
N GLY A 134 9.21 -5.58 -0.84
CA GLY A 134 9.67 -6.61 0.08
C GLY A 134 9.75 -8.02 -0.51
N LEU A 135 8.97 -8.32 -1.55
CA LEU A 135 8.98 -9.62 -2.22
C LEU A 135 10.38 -10.05 -2.67
N GLY A 136 11.16 -9.13 -3.23
CA GLY A 136 12.49 -9.45 -3.78
C GLY A 136 13.64 -9.34 -2.78
N GLY A 137 13.40 -8.99 -1.50
CA GLY A 137 14.45 -8.86 -0.50
C GLY A 137 15.55 -7.85 -0.86
N GLY A 138 15.21 -6.80 -1.63
CA GLY A 138 16.14 -5.81 -2.18
C GLY A 138 16.44 -5.96 -3.67
N LEU A 139 16.13 -7.11 -4.27
CA LEU A 139 16.22 -7.29 -5.72
C LEU A 139 14.93 -6.81 -6.42
N PRO A 140 15.05 -6.26 -7.65
CA PRO A 140 13.90 -5.79 -8.41
C PRO A 140 13.04 -6.98 -8.88
N LEU A 141 11.90 -7.17 -8.23
CA LEU A 141 10.92 -8.20 -8.54
C LEU A 141 9.51 -7.65 -8.31
N GLY A 142 8.60 -7.98 -9.21
CA GLY A 142 7.17 -7.79 -9.05
C GLY A 142 6.41 -9.06 -9.43
N ALA A 143 5.28 -9.27 -8.81
CA ALA A 143 4.38 -10.38 -9.10
C ALA A 143 2.93 -9.91 -9.20
N MET A 144 2.16 -10.60 -10.03
CA MET A 144 0.72 -10.48 -10.12
C MET A 144 0.13 -11.88 -9.93
N ILE A 145 -0.75 -12.01 -8.96
CA ILE A 145 -1.46 -13.26 -8.66
C ILE A 145 -2.91 -13.08 -9.12
N ALA A 146 -3.35 -13.87 -10.08
CA ALA A 146 -4.73 -13.89 -10.54
C ALA A 146 -5.45 -15.12 -9.98
N LEU A 147 -6.64 -14.92 -9.43
CA LEU A 147 -7.46 -15.91 -8.75
C LEU A 147 -8.75 -16.19 -9.52
N GLY A 148 -9.32 -17.38 -9.33
CA GLY A 148 -10.60 -17.73 -9.92
C GLY A 148 -10.64 -17.52 -11.44
N SER A 149 -11.69 -16.87 -11.94
CA SER A 149 -11.87 -16.62 -13.37
C SER A 149 -10.82 -15.68 -13.98
N ALA A 150 -10.17 -14.84 -13.17
CA ALA A 150 -9.11 -13.95 -13.63
C ALA A 150 -7.85 -14.71 -14.06
N SER A 151 -7.58 -15.89 -13.50
CA SER A 151 -6.42 -16.73 -13.87
C SER A 151 -6.47 -17.23 -15.30
N HIS A 152 -7.64 -17.27 -15.94
CA HIS A 152 -7.84 -17.70 -17.32
C HIS A 152 -7.88 -16.56 -18.35
N LEU A 153 -7.52 -15.33 -17.95
CA LEU A 153 -7.53 -14.17 -18.85
C LEU A 153 -6.30 -14.13 -19.75
N PHE A 154 -5.16 -14.59 -19.28
CA PHE A 154 -3.94 -14.66 -20.06
C PHE A 154 -3.71 -16.05 -20.65
N SER A 155 -3.15 -16.05 -21.84
CA SER A 155 -2.70 -17.24 -22.56
C SER A 155 -1.21 -17.11 -22.84
N ALA A 156 -0.55 -18.20 -23.20
CA ALA A 156 0.85 -18.19 -23.62
C ALA A 156 1.07 -17.13 -24.72
N GLY A 157 2.11 -16.32 -24.58
CA GLY A 157 2.46 -15.25 -25.52
C GLY A 157 1.77 -13.89 -25.28
N ASP A 158 0.85 -13.78 -24.30
CA ASP A 158 0.17 -12.51 -24.01
C ASP A 158 1.01 -11.52 -23.23
N HIS A 159 1.99 -11.99 -22.49
CA HIS A 159 2.91 -11.19 -21.69
C HIS A 159 4.30 -11.79 -21.73
N GLY A 160 5.31 -10.94 -21.67
CA GLY A 160 6.70 -11.36 -21.62
C GLY A 160 7.59 -10.26 -21.03
N SER A 161 8.72 -10.69 -20.46
CA SER A 161 9.77 -9.81 -19.95
C SER A 161 11.10 -10.55 -20.08
N THR A 162 12.15 -9.87 -20.54
CA THR A 162 13.47 -10.48 -20.69
C THR A 162 14.07 -10.92 -19.35
N PHE A 163 13.98 -10.07 -18.33
CA PHE A 163 14.57 -10.32 -17.01
C PHE A 163 13.53 -10.60 -15.91
N GLY A 164 12.24 -10.50 -16.21
CA GLY A 164 11.19 -10.79 -15.23
C GLY A 164 11.20 -12.28 -14.85
N GLY A 165 11.18 -12.56 -13.54
CA GLY A 165 11.22 -13.92 -13.03
C GLY A 165 12.59 -14.62 -13.17
N ASN A 166 13.68 -13.85 -13.28
CA ASN A 166 15.02 -14.43 -13.36
C ASN A 166 15.36 -15.24 -12.09
N PRO A 167 16.23 -16.30 -12.22
CA PRO A 167 16.50 -17.21 -11.10
C PRO A 167 17.05 -16.54 -9.85
N VAL A 168 17.84 -15.48 -9.98
CA VAL A 168 18.44 -14.78 -8.83
C VAL A 168 17.37 -14.06 -8.01
N ALA A 169 16.50 -13.26 -8.66
CA ALA A 169 15.45 -12.54 -7.97
C ALA A 169 14.37 -13.48 -7.40
N THR A 170 14.02 -14.57 -8.09
CA THR A 170 13.07 -15.55 -7.58
C THR A 170 13.62 -16.39 -6.43
N ALA A 171 14.92 -16.74 -6.44
CA ALA A 171 15.57 -17.39 -5.31
C ALA A 171 15.57 -16.48 -4.07
N ALA A 172 15.83 -15.18 -4.25
CA ALA A 172 15.73 -14.18 -3.17
C ALA A 172 14.29 -14.09 -2.61
N ALA A 173 13.28 -14.08 -3.48
CA ALA A 173 11.88 -14.07 -3.05
C ALA A 173 11.52 -15.32 -2.23
N LEU A 174 11.96 -16.49 -2.65
CA LEU A 174 11.77 -17.74 -1.89
C LEU A 174 12.46 -17.68 -0.52
N ALA A 175 13.66 -17.10 -0.44
CA ALA A 175 14.34 -16.87 0.84
C ALA A 175 13.55 -15.92 1.74
N VAL A 176 13.03 -14.82 1.22
CA VAL A 176 12.17 -13.88 1.98
C VAL A 176 10.94 -14.58 2.53
N ILE A 177 10.19 -15.32 1.69
CA ILE A 177 9.01 -16.08 2.11
C ILE A 177 9.37 -17.06 3.22
N SER A 178 10.45 -17.84 3.02
CA SER A 178 10.92 -18.82 3.99
C SER A 178 11.33 -18.18 5.33
N SER A 179 11.98 -17.01 5.31
CA SER A 179 12.34 -16.28 6.53
C SER A 179 11.10 -15.77 7.25
N ILE A 180 10.13 -15.20 6.54
CA ILE A 180 8.87 -14.73 7.15
C ILE A 180 8.18 -15.88 7.90
N GLU A 181 8.13 -17.08 7.29
CA GLU A 181 7.51 -18.26 7.91
C GLU A 181 8.31 -18.80 9.10
N LYS A 182 9.60 -19.07 8.88
CA LYS A 182 10.47 -19.72 9.89
C LYS A 182 10.70 -18.86 11.12
N GLU A 183 10.87 -17.55 10.92
CA GLU A 183 11.16 -16.60 11.99
C GLU A 183 9.87 -16.01 12.60
N LYS A 184 8.68 -16.48 12.17
CA LYS A 184 7.37 -16.01 12.65
C LYS A 184 7.22 -14.49 12.55
N ILE A 185 7.71 -13.91 11.46
CA ILE A 185 7.77 -12.45 11.26
C ILE A 185 6.38 -11.80 11.34
N LEU A 186 5.31 -12.47 10.91
CA LEU A 186 3.96 -11.88 10.97
C LEU A 186 3.58 -11.54 12.42
N SER A 187 3.70 -12.49 13.34
CA SER A 187 3.42 -12.25 14.77
C SER A 187 4.34 -11.21 15.39
N HIS A 188 5.62 -11.19 14.98
CA HIS A 188 6.58 -10.17 15.43
C HIS A 188 6.19 -8.77 14.95
N VAL A 189 5.71 -8.65 13.70
CA VAL A 189 5.22 -7.39 13.13
C VAL A 189 4.01 -6.87 13.88
N ASP A 190 3.10 -7.75 14.29
CA ASP A 190 1.94 -7.37 15.11
C ASP A 190 2.39 -6.86 16.47
N GLU A 191 3.25 -7.59 17.18
CA GLU A 191 3.74 -7.21 18.51
C GLU A 191 4.46 -5.86 18.52
N VAL A 192 5.44 -5.69 17.62
CA VAL A 192 6.21 -4.43 17.55
C VAL A 192 5.35 -3.30 16.97
N GLY A 193 4.43 -3.61 16.07
CA GLY A 193 3.49 -2.65 15.50
C GLY A 193 2.53 -2.11 16.56
N GLU A 194 1.94 -2.96 17.39
CA GLU A 194 1.07 -2.56 18.50
C GLU A 194 1.80 -1.68 19.51
N TYR A 195 3.03 -2.06 19.87
CA TYR A 195 3.90 -1.23 20.70
C TYR A 195 4.08 0.17 20.10
N LEU A 196 4.50 0.26 18.84
CA LEU A 196 4.73 1.55 18.18
C LEU A 196 3.45 2.39 18.06
N LEU A 197 2.32 1.79 17.70
CA LEU A 197 1.04 2.49 17.60
C LEU A 197 0.63 3.09 18.95
N THR A 198 0.84 2.35 20.04
CA THR A 198 0.50 2.76 21.41
C THR A 198 1.41 3.89 21.88
N GLU A 199 2.72 3.69 21.83
CA GLU A 199 3.68 4.66 22.39
C GLU A 199 3.73 5.97 21.61
N LEU A 200 3.64 5.90 20.27
CA LEU A 200 3.62 7.11 19.45
C LEU A 200 2.37 7.96 19.65
N ALA A 201 1.24 7.35 20.03
CA ALA A 201 0.01 8.08 20.32
C ALA A 201 0.07 8.86 21.64
N LEU A 202 1.01 8.53 22.53
CA LEU A 202 1.21 9.23 23.81
C LEU A 202 2.13 10.45 23.70
N ILE A 203 2.83 10.62 22.56
CA ILE A 203 3.78 11.71 22.39
C ILE A 203 3.06 13.05 22.18
N PRO A 204 3.33 14.08 23.02
CA PRO A 204 2.76 15.42 22.83
C PRO A 204 3.08 16.00 21.45
N GLY A 205 2.06 16.55 20.79
CA GLY A 205 2.16 17.08 19.42
C GLY A 205 1.84 16.06 18.31
N VAL A 206 1.58 14.79 18.65
CA VAL A 206 0.95 13.79 17.77
C VAL A 206 -0.57 13.83 18.01
N THR A 207 -1.34 14.07 16.96
CA THR A 207 -2.82 14.19 17.06
C THR A 207 -3.54 12.93 16.61
N GLU A 208 -2.90 12.10 15.78
CA GLU A 208 -3.46 10.85 15.31
C GLU A 208 -2.34 9.85 14.99
N VAL A 209 -2.54 8.61 15.35
CA VAL A 209 -1.71 7.46 14.92
C VAL A 209 -2.63 6.44 14.25
N ARG A 210 -2.22 5.94 13.10
CA ARG A 210 -3.01 4.99 12.30
C ARG A 210 -2.12 4.03 11.54
N GLY A 211 -2.68 2.90 11.13
CA GLY A 211 -1.95 1.90 10.35
C GLY A 211 -2.25 0.49 10.80
N ALA A 212 -1.41 -0.46 10.37
CA ALA A 212 -1.44 -1.86 10.77
C ALA A 212 -0.02 -2.43 10.73
N GLY A 213 0.31 -3.27 11.69
CA GLY A 213 1.65 -3.82 11.84
C GLY A 213 2.71 -2.74 11.79
N LEU A 214 3.69 -2.88 10.91
CA LEU A 214 4.79 -1.93 10.73
C LEU A 214 4.59 -0.96 9.54
N LEU A 215 3.35 -0.65 9.18
CA LEU A 215 2.98 0.43 8.28
C LEU A 215 2.20 1.47 9.07
N ILE A 216 2.88 2.49 9.60
CA ILE A 216 2.33 3.44 10.56
C ILE A 216 2.36 4.86 10.00
N GLY A 217 1.24 5.58 10.13
CA GLY A 217 1.09 6.99 9.80
C GLY A 217 0.79 7.81 11.03
N LEU A 218 1.39 8.99 11.11
CA LEU A 218 1.15 9.97 12.17
C LEU A 218 0.66 11.27 11.57
N THR A 219 -0.25 11.93 12.26
CA THR A 219 -0.60 13.33 12.01
C THR A 219 -0.05 14.17 13.16
N LEU A 220 0.68 15.22 12.82
CA LEU A 220 1.25 16.17 13.77
C LEU A 220 0.34 17.39 13.94
N GLU A 221 0.32 17.97 15.13
CA GLU A 221 -0.41 19.20 15.43
C GLU A 221 0.09 20.38 14.57
N LYS A 222 1.40 20.48 14.37
CA LYS A 222 2.05 21.53 13.59
C LYS A 222 2.59 21.02 12.25
N PRO A 223 2.72 21.86 11.21
CA PRO A 223 3.25 21.47 9.90
C PRO A 223 4.80 21.39 9.90
N VAL A 224 5.36 20.61 10.80
CA VAL A 224 6.81 20.48 11.03
C VAL A 224 7.41 19.17 10.48
N ALA A 225 6.65 18.37 9.76
CA ALA A 225 7.07 17.02 9.36
C ALA A 225 8.40 16.97 8.60
N LYS A 226 8.66 17.93 7.71
CA LYS A 226 9.94 18.00 6.96
C LYS A 226 11.13 18.32 7.86
N VAL A 227 10.96 19.25 8.79
CA VAL A 227 12.03 19.63 9.74
C VAL A 227 12.26 18.48 10.71
N LEU A 228 11.17 17.87 11.22
CA LEU A 228 11.24 16.68 12.08
C LEU A 228 11.98 15.52 11.41
N THR A 229 11.72 15.25 10.12
CA THR A 229 12.42 14.19 9.37
C THR A 229 13.93 14.43 9.38
N LYS A 230 14.37 15.67 9.17
CA LYS A 230 15.80 16.02 9.23
C LYS A 230 16.36 15.85 10.63
N LYS A 231 15.65 16.31 11.65
CA LYS A 231 16.09 16.18 13.05
C LYS A 231 16.19 14.71 13.49
N CYS A 232 15.20 13.89 13.17
CA CYS A 232 15.27 12.45 13.41
C CYS A 232 16.49 11.81 12.73
N GLN A 233 16.81 12.22 11.50
CA GLN A 233 18.00 11.72 10.78
C GLN A 233 19.29 12.11 11.50
N GLU A 234 19.41 13.31 12.03
CA GLU A 234 20.55 13.78 12.82
C GLU A 234 20.73 12.94 14.10
N LEU A 235 19.62 12.53 14.72
CA LEU A 235 19.60 11.66 15.91
C LEU A 235 19.70 10.16 15.58
N GLY A 236 19.79 9.79 14.31
CA GLY A 236 20.02 8.41 13.84
C GLY A 236 18.77 7.60 13.54
N ALA A 237 17.61 8.25 13.30
CA ALA A 237 16.38 7.60 12.87
C ALA A 237 15.92 8.12 11.50
N LEU A 238 15.54 7.20 10.60
CA LEU A 238 15.03 7.53 9.27
C LEU A 238 13.51 7.40 9.23
N ILE A 239 12.85 8.49 8.93
CA ILE A 239 11.39 8.56 8.73
C ILE A 239 11.07 9.25 7.42
N ASN A 240 9.80 9.22 7.00
CA ASN A 240 9.35 9.87 5.77
C ASN A 240 8.21 10.84 6.05
N ALA A 241 8.24 12.02 5.42
CA ALA A 241 7.20 13.05 5.48
C ALA A 241 6.45 13.14 4.15
N PRO A 242 5.34 12.39 3.94
CA PRO A 242 4.53 12.49 2.72
C PRO A 242 3.72 13.79 2.63
N GLY A 243 3.56 14.52 3.73
CA GLY A 243 2.86 15.80 3.82
C GLY A 243 3.52 16.75 4.82
N GLU A 244 2.96 17.94 4.99
CA GLU A 244 3.53 18.95 5.89
C GLU A 244 3.37 18.61 7.37
N SER A 245 2.26 17.92 7.72
CA SER A 245 1.97 17.43 9.08
C SER A 245 1.86 15.93 9.16
N ILE A 246 2.35 15.18 8.15
CA ILE A 246 2.18 13.73 8.09
C ILE A 246 3.55 13.06 8.10
N ILE A 247 3.71 12.09 9.00
CA ILE A 247 4.87 11.21 9.07
C ILE A 247 4.45 9.78 8.73
N ARG A 248 5.28 9.08 7.98
CA ARG A 248 5.15 7.64 7.72
C ARG A 248 6.37 6.91 8.26
N ILE A 249 6.10 5.83 9.00
CA ILE A 249 7.08 4.92 9.58
C ILE A 249 6.88 3.54 8.97
N ALA A 250 7.93 2.97 8.40
CA ALA A 250 7.93 1.65 7.80
C ALA A 250 9.32 0.99 7.97
N PRO A 251 9.67 0.52 9.17
CA PRO A 251 10.97 -0.06 9.45
C PRO A 251 11.13 -1.44 8.80
N ALA A 252 12.30 -2.06 8.95
CA ALA A 252 12.49 -3.46 8.59
C ALA A 252 11.53 -4.36 9.39
N LEU A 253 11.04 -5.45 8.77
CA LEU A 253 10.06 -6.34 9.43
C LEU A 253 10.62 -7.03 10.69
N ASN A 254 11.93 -7.21 10.74
CA ASN A 254 12.65 -7.80 11.87
C ASN A 254 13.24 -6.76 12.85
N VAL A 255 12.72 -5.51 12.82
CA VAL A 255 13.14 -4.49 13.80
C VAL A 255 12.84 -5.00 15.22
N SER A 256 13.85 -5.00 16.10
CA SER A 256 13.64 -5.49 17.46
C SER A 256 12.84 -4.50 18.30
N LEU A 257 12.16 -4.98 19.34
CA LEU A 257 11.44 -4.12 20.29
C LEU A 257 12.38 -3.07 20.92
N LYS A 258 13.64 -3.44 21.23
CA LYS A 258 14.65 -2.50 21.73
C LYS A 258 14.94 -1.37 20.74
N GLN A 259 14.99 -1.68 19.44
CA GLN A 259 15.16 -0.65 18.40
C GLN A 259 13.91 0.23 18.25
N ALA A 260 12.73 -0.35 18.38
CA ALA A 260 11.48 0.39 18.39
C ALA A 260 11.39 1.35 19.60
N GLN A 261 11.78 0.89 20.80
CA GLN A 261 11.87 1.73 21.99
C GLN A 261 12.86 2.90 21.80
N LYS A 262 14.04 2.61 21.26
CA LYS A 262 15.01 3.65 20.94
C LYS A 262 14.46 4.66 19.92
N PHE A 263 13.74 4.18 18.92
CA PHE A 263 13.10 5.03 17.92
C PHE A 263 12.07 5.98 18.54
N VAL A 264 11.20 5.48 19.43
CA VAL A 264 10.19 6.30 20.12
C VAL A 264 10.87 7.43 20.90
N ALA A 265 11.93 7.15 21.65
CA ALA A 265 12.68 8.17 22.38
C ALA A 265 13.29 9.24 21.46
N ILE A 266 13.93 8.81 20.35
CA ILE A 266 14.48 9.74 19.35
C ILE A 266 13.38 10.60 18.71
N PHE A 267 12.23 10.02 18.42
CA PHE A 267 11.12 10.72 17.77
C PHE A 267 10.53 11.78 18.72
N GLU A 268 10.34 11.43 19.99
CA GLU A 268 9.85 12.35 21.01
C GLU A 268 10.82 13.53 21.22
N GLU A 269 12.12 13.26 21.42
CA GLU A 269 13.15 14.29 21.53
C GLU A 269 13.17 15.22 20.32
N ALA A 270 13.17 14.64 19.11
CA ALA A 270 13.16 15.40 17.86
C ALA A 270 11.92 16.29 17.73
N LEU A 271 10.73 15.76 18.08
CA LEU A 271 9.48 16.50 17.99
C LEU A 271 9.43 17.64 19.00
N GLN A 272 9.89 17.43 20.22
CA GLN A 272 10.00 18.49 21.25
C GLN A 272 10.87 19.64 20.75
N GLU A 273 12.08 19.34 20.23
CA GLU A 273 13.01 20.38 19.75
C GLU A 273 12.41 21.22 18.60
N VAL A 274 11.77 20.57 17.60
CA VAL A 274 11.23 21.29 16.43
C VAL A 274 9.90 21.98 16.72
N SER A 275 9.19 21.62 17.80
CA SER A 275 7.91 22.22 18.17
C SER A 275 8.08 23.52 18.98
N HIS A 276 9.25 23.78 19.53
CA HIS A 276 9.59 25.01 20.26
C HIS A 276 10.11 26.13 19.34
N VAL A 277 10.33 25.86 18.07
CA VAL A 277 10.70 26.83 17.04
C VAL A 277 9.46 27.26 16.25
#